data_d5f0b7149b97a848928c4924ca9286c0
#
_entry.id   d5f0b7149b97a848928c4924ca9286c0
#
_cell.length_a   1.000
_cell.length_b   1.000
_cell.length_c   1.000
_cell.angle_alpha   90.00
_cell.angle_beta   90.00
_cell.angle_gamma   90.00
#
_symmetry.space_group_name_H-M   'P 1'
#
loop_
_entity.id
_entity.type
_entity.pdbx_description
1 polymer ?
#
loop_
_entity_poly.entity_id
_entity_poly.type
_entity_poly.pdbx_seq_one_letter_code
_entity_poly.pdbx_strand_id
1 'polypeptide(L)'
;MEWVEGNTAFLSVVFTWQLPQAYSRCVWHAQQGYRVKAGGTAVSLLPDYLKGVAEVGDSLTCLQRHNPDATRTSLGCPNKCQFCGVQYIEPEFKELPSWFIAPIICDNNLTACSRVHFGKVVDSVKPLKNIDINQGLDARLFRKWHLDRLRELSLYKLRFSWDYMSEEKQVMDTLNMVINSGFPKSKLHVYVLFNHKDSPQEALYKCETLWNMGIIPNIQRFQPLDCLVKNKYIDKAWNRQFLSDFTLYWSRRYLPLGTDRVLRLRRLMDSIRNSNPLERKE
;
A
#
# COMPACT_ATOMS: atom_id res chain seq x y z
N MET A 1 1.05 2.77 17.22
CA MET A 1 0.18 3.62 18.06
C MET A 1 0.02 2.95 19.41
N GLU A 2 0.04 3.71 20.50
CA GLU A 2 -0.22 3.18 21.86
C GLU A 2 -1.18 4.11 22.61
N TRP A 3 -1.95 3.55 23.54
CA TRP A 3 -2.86 4.28 24.43
C TRP A 3 -3.16 3.48 25.70
N VAL A 4 -3.70 4.12 26.70
CA VAL A 4 -4.11 3.49 27.97
C VAL A 4 -5.60 3.74 28.20
N GLU A 5 -6.33 2.70 28.63
CA GLU A 5 -7.72 2.78 29.08
C GLU A 5 -7.86 2.00 30.39
N GLY A 6 -8.23 2.70 31.45
CA GLY A 6 -8.27 2.12 32.80
C GLY A 6 -6.90 1.53 33.20
N ASN A 7 -6.86 0.26 33.53
CA ASN A 7 -5.63 -0.47 33.88
C ASN A 7 -5.02 -1.28 32.73
N THR A 8 -5.33 -0.91 31.48
CA THR A 8 -4.85 -1.64 30.31
C THR A 8 -4.13 -0.70 29.34
N ALA A 9 -2.90 -1.07 28.96
CA ALA A 9 -2.15 -0.45 27.89
C ALA A 9 -2.33 -1.24 26.58
N PHE A 10 -2.61 -0.53 25.52
CA PHE A 10 -2.85 -1.08 24.18
C PHE A 10 -1.74 -0.63 23.22
N LEU A 11 -1.25 -1.56 22.41
CA LEU A 11 -0.29 -1.28 21.35
C LEU A 11 -0.82 -1.81 20.02
N SER A 12 -0.97 -0.92 19.03
CA SER A 12 -1.25 -1.27 17.65
C SER A 12 0.00 -1.13 16.79
N VAL A 13 0.50 -2.25 16.26
CA VAL A 13 1.75 -2.34 15.50
C VAL A 13 1.44 -2.71 14.06
N VAL A 14 1.75 -1.80 13.13
CA VAL A 14 1.41 -1.97 11.70
C VAL A 14 2.52 -2.69 10.95
N PHE A 15 3.78 -2.35 11.20
CA PHE A 15 4.92 -2.89 10.46
C PHE A 15 5.78 -3.78 11.32
N THR A 16 6.24 -4.92 10.77
CA THR A 16 7.04 -5.91 11.51
C THR A 16 8.35 -5.34 12.03
N TRP A 17 8.96 -4.39 11.35
CA TRP A 17 10.17 -3.71 11.84
C TRP A 17 9.94 -2.76 13.05
N GLN A 18 8.69 -2.55 13.45
CA GLN A 18 8.34 -1.83 14.67
C GLN A 18 8.20 -2.77 15.89
N LEU A 19 8.15 -4.09 15.66
CA LEU A 19 7.99 -5.07 16.75
C LEU A 19 9.09 -5.00 17.81
N PRO A 20 10.39 -4.78 17.47
CA PRO A 20 11.42 -4.64 18.52
C PRO A 20 11.15 -3.47 19.46
N GLN A 21 10.72 -2.32 18.92
CA GLN A 21 10.32 -1.18 19.75
C GLN A 21 9.04 -1.47 20.53
N ALA A 22 8.06 -2.12 19.91
CA ALA A 22 6.82 -2.48 20.57
C ALA A 22 7.06 -3.43 21.75
N TYR A 23 7.97 -4.39 21.61
CA TYR A 23 8.39 -5.29 22.69
C TYR A 23 8.88 -4.49 23.90
N SER A 24 9.82 -3.56 23.72
CA SER A 24 10.33 -2.71 24.79
C SER A 24 9.24 -1.87 25.45
N ARG A 25 8.25 -1.39 24.65
CA ARG A 25 7.10 -0.65 25.17
C ARG A 25 6.16 -1.53 25.98
N CYS A 26 5.91 -2.78 25.54
CA CYS A 26 5.12 -3.75 26.30
C CYS A 26 5.75 -4.02 27.68
N VAL A 27 7.04 -4.28 27.72
CA VAL A 27 7.79 -4.51 28.99
C VAL A 27 7.67 -3.29 29.89
N TRP A 28 7.86 -2.09 29.34
CA TRP A 28 7.76 -0.85 30.12
C TRP A 28 6.38 -0.67 30.74
N HIS A 29 5.29 -0.85 29.97
CA HIS A 29 3.93 -0.75 30.50
C HIS A 29 3.63 -1.79 31.57
N ALA A 30 4.09 -3.02 31.39
CA ALA A 30 3.94 -4.07 32.39
C ALA A 30 4.64 -3.72 33.71
N GLN A 31 5.86 -3.12 33.65
CA GLN A 31 6.59 -2.63 34.81
C GLN A 31 5.87 -1.47 35.53
N GLN A 32 5.05 -0.70 34.79
CA GLN A 32 4.19 0.35 35.42
C GLN A 32 2.88 -0.21 36.00
N GLY A 33 2.70 -1.53 35.98
CA GLY A 33 1.52 -2.21 36.54
C GLY A 33 0.32 -2.31 35.60
N TYR A 34 0.46 -1.98 34.32
CA TYR A 34 -0.61 -2.13 33.34
C TYR A 34 -0.71 -3.56 32.82
N ARG A 35 -1.94 -4.04 32.59
CA ARG A 35 -2.20 -5.16 31.70
C ARG A 35 -1.89 -4.70 30.28
N VAL A 36 -1.12 -5.50 29.51
CA VAL A 36 -0.70 -5.07 28.17
C VAL A 36 -1.40 -5.91 27.11
N LYS A 37 -2.01 -5.23 26.13
CA LYS A 37 -2.61 -5.84 24.93
C LYS A 37 -1.94 -5.31 23.68
N ALA A 38 -1.58 -6.20 22.75
CA ALA A 38 -0.95 -5.84 21.50
C ALA A 38 -1.69 -6.48 20.32
N GLY A 39 -1.85 -5.69 19.26
CA GLY A 39 -2.52 -6.11 18.03
C GLY A 39 -2.03 -5.33 16.81
N GLY A 40 -2.76 -5.46 15.71
CA GLY A 40 -2.44 -4.85 14.43
C GLY A 40 -1.68 -5.77 13.49
N THR A 41 -1.49 -5.33 12.25
CA THR A 41 -0.99 -6.14 11.13
C THR A 41 0.32 -6.88 11.44
N ALA A 42 1.30 -6.21 12.05
CA ALA A 42 2.58 -6.81 12.37
C ALA A 42 2.46 -7.92 13.41
N VAL A 43 1.60 -7.71 14.41
CA VAL A 43 1.36 -8.71 15.46
C VAL A 43 0.63 -9.92 14.89
N SER A 44 -0.34 -9.70 13.99
CA SER A 44 -1.04 -10.80 13.30
C SER A 44 -0.11 -11.63 12.40
N LEU A 45 0.92 -11.00 11.81
CA LEU A 45 1.92 -11.69 10.99
C LEU A 45 2.96 -12.46 11.84
N LEU A 46 3.35 -11.91 12.99
CA LEU A 46 4.37 -12.46 13.88
C LEU A 46 3.88 -12.49 15.34
N PRO A 47 2.82 -13.26 15.67
CA PRO A 47 2.18 -13.20 16.98
C PRO A 47 3.10 -13.65 18.12
N ASP A 48 4.00 -14.58 17.85
CA ASP A 48 4.94 -15.09 18.87
C ASP A 48 5.99 -14.06 19.31
N TYR A 49 6.18 -12.98 18.53
CA TYR A 49 7.19 -11.96 18.87
C TYR A 49 6.86 -11.22 20.17
N LEU A 50 5.60 -10.96 20.46
CA LEU A 50 5.16 -10.27 21.68
C LEU A 50 4.58 -11.22 22.73
N LYS A 51 4.55 -12.53 22.46
CA LYS A 51 4.09 -13.53 23.39
C LYS A 51 4.95 -13.49 24.67
N GLY A 52 4.29 -13.49 25.82
CA GLY A 52 4.94 -13.40 27.13
C GLY A 52 5.13 -11.97 27.66
N VAL A 53 5.01 -10.95 26.82
CA VAL A 53 5.06 -9.53 27.27
C VAL A 53 3.75 -8.78 27.03
N ALA A 54 2.84 -9.34 26.23
CA ALA A 54 1.52 -8.80 25.99
C ALA A 54 0.50 -9.93 25.69
N GLU A 55 -0.77 -9.66 25.97
CA GLU A 55 -1.89 -10.42 25.42
C GLU A 55 -2.04 -10.04 23.95
N VAL A 56 -1.84 -11.02 23.07
CA VAL A 56 -1.89 -10.79 21.62
C VAL A 56 -3.30 -11.02 21.11
N GLY A 57 -3.85 -10.08 20.36
CA GLY A 57 -5.17 -10.16 19.78
C GLY A 57 -5.45 -9.01 18.82
N ASP A 58 -6.62 -9.09 18.16
CA ASP A 58 -7.07 -8.02 17.29
C ASP A 58 -7.74 -6.91 18.13
N SER A 59 -7.38 -5.65 17.86
CA SER A 59 -8.05 -4.51 18.45
C SER A 59 -8.99 -3.91 17.42
N LEU A 60 -10.26 -4.25 17.53
CA LEU A 60 -11.33 -3.88 16.59
C LEU A 60 -11.51 -2.35 16.39
N THR A 61 -11.00 -1.53 17.30
CA THR A 61 -11.18 -0.07 17.27
C THR A 61 -9.99 0.72 16.75
N CYS A 62 -8.94 0.06 16.27
CA CYS A 62 -7.70 0.73 15.85
C CYS A 62 -7.88 1.69 14.67
N LEU A 63 -8.70 1.33 13.68
CA LEU A 63 -8.83 2.14 12.47
C LEU A 63 -9.38 3.54 12.77
N GLN A 64 -10.54 3.63 13.41
CA GLN A 64 -11.17 4.90 13.74
C GLN A 64 -10.38 5.68 14.80
N ARG A 65 -9.68 5.00 15.72
CA ARG A 65 -8.77 5.64 16.67
C ARG A 65 -7.56 6.25 15.98
N HIS A 66 -7.06 5.59 14.94
CA HIS A 66 -5.96 6.10 14.13
C HIS A 66 -6.40 7.21 13.18
N ASN A 67 -7.56 7.05 12.57
CA ASN A 67 -8.19 8.04 11.69
C ASN A 67 -9.71 7.92 11.78
N PRO A 68 -10.40 8.89 12.43
CA PRO A 68 -11.85 8.87 12.60
C PRO A 68 -12.62 8.97 11.27
N ASP A 69 -11.96 9.48 10.20
CA ASP A 69 -12.55 9.59 8.87
C ASP A 69 -12.35 8.33 8.02
N ALA A 70 -11.80 7.25 8.60
CA ALA A 70 -11.55 6.01 7.88
C ALA A 70 -12.60 4.94 8.20
N THR A 71 -12.93 4.14 7.19
CA THR A 71 -13.86 3.01 7.30
C THR A 71 -13.40 1.82 6.49
N ARG A 72 -13.98 0.66 6.78
CA ARG A 72 -13.89 -0.55 5.97
C ARG A 72 -15.28 -1.07 5.66
N THR A 73 -15.50 -1.48 4.42
CA THR A 73 -16.75 -2.03 3.95
C THR A 73 -16.62 -3.51 3.60
N SER A 74 -15.37 -3.97 3.42
CA SER A 74 -15.02 -5.37 3.20
C SER A 74 -13.73 -5.74 3.94
N LEU A 75 -13.53 -7.04 4.17
CA LEU A 75 -12.33 -7.63 4.77
C LEU A 75 -11.69 -8.60 3.78
N GLY A 76 -10.38 -8.81 3.91
CA GLY A 76 -9.63 -9.75 3.09
C GLY A 76 -9.49 -9.33 1.63
N CYS A 77 -9.01 -10.27 0.81
CA CYS A 77 -8.85 -10.11 -0.63
C CYS A 77 -8.85 -11.50 -1.27
N PRO A 78 -9.56 -11.73 -2.40
CA PRO A 78 -9.54 -13.02 -3.08
C PRO A 78 -8.21 -13.33 -3.78
N ASN A 79 -7.38 -12.30 -4.01
CA ASN A 79 -6.06 -12.48 -4.61
C ASN A 79 -5.04 -12.93 -3.56
N LYS A 80 -4.16 -13.85 -3.97
CA LYS A 80 -3.07 -14.37 -3.14
C LYS A 80 -1.72 -13.85 -3.65
N CYS A 81 -1.55 -12.53 -3.69
CA CYS A 81 -0.30 -11.91 -4.14
C CYS A 81 0.84 -12.26 -3.18
N GLN A 82 1.96 -12.77 -3.71
CA GLN A 82 3.07 -13.30 -2.91
C GLN A 82 3.73 -12.29 -1.96
N PHE A 83 3.63 -11.00 -2.28
CA PHE A 83 4.18 -9.92 -1.45
C PHE A 83 3.20 -9.41 -0.38
N CYS A 84 1.93 -9.84 -0.43
CA CYS A 84 0.86 -9.24 0.34
C CYS A 84 0.54 -10.02 1.61
N GLY A 85 0.51 -9.33 2.76
CA GLY A 85 0.18 -9.92 4.05
C GLY A 85 -1.30 -10.22 4.26
N VAL A 86 -2.19 -9.66 3.43
CA VAL A 86 -3.65 -9.79 3.61
C VAL A 86 -4.10 -11.25 3.65
N GLN A 87 -3.53 -12.10 2.79
CA GLN A 87 -3.87 -13.54 2.75
C GLN A 87 -3.56 -14.30 4.05
N TYR A 88 -2.69 -13.76 4.91
CA TYR A 88 -2.32 -14.37 6.20
C TYR A 88 -3.12 -13.79 7.36
N ILE A 89 -3.44 -12.49 7.31
CA ILE A 89 -4.13 -11.79 8.40
C ILE A 89 -5.65 -11.78 8.24
N GLU A 90 -6.13 -11.80 6.99
CA GLU A 90 -7.55 -11.82 6.61
C GLU A 90 -7.74 -12.80 5.44
N PRO A 91 -7.63 -14.12 5.66
CA PRO A 91 -7.58 -15.11 4.58
C PRO A 91 -8.89 -15.23 3.77
N GLU A 92 -10.00 -14.83 4.39
CA GLU A 92 -11.32 -14.87 3.76
C GLU A 92 -11.74 -13.49 3.28
N PHE A 93 -12.18 -13.43 2.02
CA PHE A 93 -12.81 -12.21 1.51
C PHE A 93 -14.27 -12.16 1.98
N LYS A 94 -14.65 -11.04 2.60
CA LYS A 94 -15.99 -10.87 3.18
C LYS A 94 -16.49 -9.44 2.98
N GLU A 95 -17.67 -9.30 2.40
CA GLU A 95 -18.42 -8.04 2.38
C GLU A 95 -19.09 -7.83 3.74
N LEU A 96 -18.93 -6.67 4.34
CA LEU A 96 -19.54 -6.37 5.62
C LEU A 96 -21.01 -5.99 5.44
N PRO A 97 -21.93 -6.48 6.28
CA PRO A 97 -23.35 -6.16 6.16
C PRO A 97 -23.65 -4.69 6.52
N SER A 98 -22.80 -4.08 7.34
CA SER A 98 -22.88 -2.69 7.77
C SER A 98 -21.49 -2.14 8.09
N TRP A 99 -21.32 -0.83 7.97
CA TRP A 99 -20.06 -0.13 8.27
C TRP A 99 -20.34 1.30 8.75
N PHE A 100 -19.34 1.90 9.37
CA PHE A 100 -19.34 3.33 9.68
C PHE A 100 -19.12 4.13 8.39
N ILE A 101 -20.01 5.09 8.10
CA ILE A 101 -19.92 5.89 6.88
C ILE A 101 -18.87 6.98 7.07
N ALA A 102 -17.80 6.93 6.28
CA ALA A 102 -16.69 7.88 6.34
C ALA A 102 -16.04 8.04 4.95
N PRO A 103 -15.35 9.16 4.70
CA PRO A 103 -14.83 9.49 3.36
C PRO A 103 -13.60 8.67 2.94
N ILE A 104 -12.89 8.04 3.88
CA ILE A 104 -11.68 7.26 3.57
C ILE A 104 -11.98 5.77 3.67
N ILE A 105 -12.06 5.10 2.52
CA ILE A 105 -12.35 3.67 2.43
C ILE A 105 -11.02 2.91 2.43
N CYS A 106 -10.82 2.04 3.43
CA CYS A 106 -9.60 1.28 3.66
C CYS A 106 -9.77 -0.22 3.38
N ASP A 107 -10.63 -0.59 2.44
CA ASP A 107 -10.80 -1.97 2.01
C ASP A 107 -9.56 -2.50 1.32
N ASN A 108 -9.14 -3.72 1.62
CA ASN A 108 -7.97 -4.33 0.98
C ASN A 108 -8.15 -4.49 -0.54
N ASN A 109 -9.39 -4.73 -1.01
CA ASN A 109 -9.71 -4.79 -2.44
C ASN A 109 -11.20 -4.51 -2.69
N LEU A 110 -11.60 -3.26 -2.70
CA LEU A 110 -12.98 -2.85 -2.98
C LEU A 110 -13.47 -3.32 -4.38
N THR A 111 -12.56 -3.44 -5.35
CA THR A 111 -12.87 -3.92 -6.71
C THR A 111 -13.31 -5.38 -6.76
N ALA A 112 -13.00 -6.16 -5.72
CA ALA A 112 -13.41 -7.57 -5.62
C ALA A 112 -14.85 -7.75 -5.10
N CYS A 113 -15.46 -6.68 -4.59
CA CYS A 113 -16.83 -6.72 -4.09
C CYS A 113 -17.84 -6.99 -5.19
N SER A 114 -18.95 -7.61 -4.81
CA SER A 114 -20.10 -7.78 -5.68
C SER A 114 -20.62 -6.43 -6.18
N ARG A 115 -21.23 -6.41 -7.35
CA ARG A 115 -21.81 -5.19 -7.92
C ARG A 115 -22.83 -4.54 -6.98
N VAL A 116 -23.58 -5.36 -6.24
CA VAL A 116 -24.56 -4.89 -5.26
C VAL A 116 -23.89 -4.20 -4.10
N HIS A 117 -22.86 -4.82 -3.52
CA HIS A 117 -22.12 -4.25 -2.38
C HIS A 117 -21.38 -2.98 -2.78
N PHE A 118 -20.64 -3.02 -3.89
CA PHE A 118 -19.95 -1.84 -4.41
C PHE A 118 -20.92 -0.67 -4.64
N GLY A 119 -22.11 -0.94 -5.19
CA GLY A 119 -23.18 0.05 -5.34
C GLY A 119 -23.60 0.66 -4.01
N LYS A 120 -23.87 -0.18 -2.98
CA LYS A 120 -24.22 0.29 -1.62
C LYS A 120 -23.12 1.17 -1.02
N VAL A 121 -21.85 0.80 -1.19
CA VAL A 121 -20.71 1.59 -0.71
C VAL A 121 -20.70 2.96 -1.37
N VAL A 122 -20.79 3.01 -2.71
CA VAL A 122 -20.84 4.28 -3.45
C VAL A 122 -21.99 5.15 -2.98
N ASP A 123 -23.20 4.58 -2.88
CA ASP A 123 -24.39 5.32 -2.43
C ASP A 123 -24.24 5.88 -1.02
N SER A 124 -23.62 5.11 -0.12
CA SER A 124 -23.41 5.52 1.29
C SER A 124 -22.48 6.71 1.43
N VAL A 125 -21.43 6.80 0.59
CA VAL A 125 -20.43 7.89 0.67
C VAL A 125 -20.69 9.03 -0.30
N LYS A 126 -21.65 8.90 -1.21
CA LYS A 126 -22.00 9.91 -2.23
C LYS A 126 -22.30 11.30 -1.68
N PRO A 127 -22.94 11.46 -0.48
CA PRO A 127 -23.17 12.77 0.11
C PRO A 127 -21.89 13.45 0.63
N LEU A 128 -20.80 12.68 0.79
CA LEU A 128 -19.55 13.17 1.36
C LEU A 128 -18.67 13.79 0.27
N LYS A 129 -17.63 14.51 0.68
CA LYS A 129 -16.63 15.12 -0.21
C LYS A 129 -15.27 14.49 0.00
N ASN A 130 -14.40 14.63 -1.00
CA ASN A 130 -13.01 14.17 -0.94
C ASN A 130 -12.90 12.66 -0.63
N ILE A 131 -13.75 11.85 -1.27
CA ILE A 131 -13.73 10.41 -1.09
C ILE A 131 -12.39 9.85 -1.52
N ASP A 132 -11.76 9.09 -0.62
CA ASP A 132 -10.47 8.45 -0.84
C ASP A 132 -10.57 6.93 -0.72
N ILE A 133 -10.37 6.21 -1.82
CA ILE A 133 -10.21 4.76 -1.81
C ILE A 133 -8.72 4.50 -1.56
N ASN A 134 -8.36 4.48 -0.27
CA ASN A 134 -6.99 4.67 0.18
C ASN A 134 -6.05 3.51 -0.18
N GLN A 135 -6.53 2.26 -0.19
CA GLN A 135 -5.70 1.09 -0.50
C GLN A 135 -5.50 0.86 -2.00
N GLY A 136 -6.24 1.59 -2.83
CA GLY A 136 -6.20 1.45 -4.28
C GLY A 136 -7.18 0.40 -4.81
N LEU A 137 -7.32 0.39 -6.12
CA LEU A 137 -8.20 -0.48 -6.87
C LEU A 137 -7.38 -1.47 -7.70
N ASP A 138 -7.85 -2.69 -7.80
CA ASP A 138 -7.20 -3.74 -8.59
C ASP A 138 -7.54 -3.59 -10.07
N ALA A 139 -6.58 -3.19 -10.89
CA ALA A 139 -6.76 -3.00 -12.33
C ALA A 139 -7.21 -4.28 -13.05
N ARG A 140 -6.86 -5.47 -12.55
CA ARG A 140 -7.25 -6.77 -13.11
C ARG A 140 -8.75 -7.02 -12.99
N LEU A 141 -9.38 -6.50 -11.93
CA LEU A 141 -10.80 -6.65 -11.62
C LEU A 141 -11.63 -5.43 -12.03
N PHE A 142 -10.97 -4.30 -12.29
CA PHE A 142 -11.65 -3.05 -12.61
C PHE A 142 -12.39 -3.15 -13.96
N ARG A 143 -13.62 -2.66 -14.00
CA ARG A 143 -14.49 -2.70 -15.19
C ARG A 143 -15.17 -1.35 -15.37
N LYS A 144 -15.72 -1.11 -16.57
CA LYS A 144 -16.42 0.14 -16.89
C LYS A 144 -17.52 0.49 -15.88
N TRP A 145 -18.26 -0.47 -15.39
CA TRP A 145 -19.32 -0.21 -14.41
C TRP A 145 -18.81 0.29 -13.05
N HIS A 146 -17.59 -0.11 -12.63
CA HIS A 146 -16.94 0.48 -11.45
C HIS A 146 -16.65 1.96 -11.69
N LEU A 147 -16.11 2.28 -12.87
CA LEU A 147 -15.79 3.65 -13.25
C LEU A 147 -17.06 4.52 -13.30
N ASP A 148 -18.13 4.00 -13.91
CA ASP A 148 -19.41 4.71 -14.00
C ASP A 148 -19.96 5.06 -12.62
N ARG A 149 -19.89 4.12 -11.65
CA ARG A 149 -20.29 4.37 -10.27
C ARG A 149 -19.35 5.35 -9.54
N LEU A 150 -18.04 5.21 -9.71
CA LEU A 150 -17.08 6.11 -9.07
C LEU A 150 -17.15 7.54 -9.57
N ARG A 151 -17.60 7.76 -10.79
CA ARG A 151 -17.82 9.12 -11.34
C ARG A 151 -18.95 9.88 -10.66
N GLU A 152 -19.80 9.20 -9.91
CA GLU A 152 -20.84 9.85 -9.10
C GLU A 152 -20.29 10.49 -7.82
N LEU A 153 -19.03 10.19 -7.47
CA LEU A 153 -18.37 10.61 -6.22
C LEU A 153 -17.49 11.84 -6.42
N SER A 154 -17.41 12.65 -5.37
CA SER A 154 -16.38 13.69 -5.24
C SER A 154 -15.05 13.04 -4.82
N LEU A 155 -14.34 12.40 -5.76
CA LEU A 155 -13.10 11.69 -5.47
C LEU A 155 -11.95 12.67 -5.18
N TYR A 156 -11.20 12.40 -4.11
CA TYR A 156 -9.94 13.06 -3.84
C TYR A 156 -8.87 12.59 -4.81
N LYS A 157 -8.68 11.26 -4.90
CA LYS A 157 -7.74 10.59 -5.81
C LYS A 157 -8.29 9.23 -6.22
N LEU A 158 -7.82 8.76 -7.36
CA LEU A 158 -8.05 7.39 -7.82
C LEU A 158 -6.71 6.67 -7.89
N ARG A 159 -6.60 5.53 -7.22
CA ARG A 159 -5.36 4.78 -7.09
C ARG A 159 -5.50 3.39 -7.66
N PHE A 160 -4.47 2.96 -8.40
CA PHE A 160 -4.28 1.59 -8.89
C PHE A 160 -2.91 1.08 -8.46
N SER A 161 -2.59 -0.17 -8.76
CA SER A 161 -1.24 -0.72 -8.63
C SER A 161 -0.76 -1.34 -9.94
N TRP A 162 0.55 -1.33 -10.13
CA TRP A 162 1.26 -2.06 -11.17
C TRP A 162 2.42 -2.80 -10.51
N ASP A 163 2.16 -4.02 -10.05
CA ASP A 163 3.11 -4.76 -9.24
C ASP A 163 4.05 -5.60 -10.12
N TYR A 164 3.53 -6.33 -11.10
CA TYR A 164 4.29 -7.19 -12.00
C TYR A 164 4.19 -6.77 -13.46
N MET A 165 5.24 -7.01 -14.25
CA MET A 165 5.23 -6.75 -15.70
C MET A 165 4.12 -7.52 -16.43
N SER A 166 3.77 -8.70 -15.97
CA SER A 166 2.66 -9.51 -16.52
C SER A 166 1.29 -8.83 -16.43
N GLU A 167 1.14 -7.81 -15.60
CA GLU A 167 -0.10 -7.04 -15.43
C GLU A 167 -0.20 -5.83 -16.36
N GLU A 168 0.84 -5.55 -17.16
CA GLU A 168 0.96 -4.34 -17.99
C GLU A 168 -0.31 -4.08 -18.81
N LYS A 169 -0.76 -5.11 -19.55
CA LYS A 169 -1.94 -4.96 -20.40
C LYS A 169 -3.18 -4.51 -19.62
N GLN A 170 -3.49 -5.18 -18.51
CA GLN A 170 -4.66 -4.87 -17.69
C GLN A 170 -4.56 -3.49 -17.07
N VAL A 171 -3.37 -3.11 -16.61
CA VAL A 171 -3.10 -1.79 -16.04
C VAL A 171 -3.29 -0.71 -17.10
N MET A 172 -2.68 -0.87 -18.28
CA MET A 172 -2.78 0.09 -19.39
C MET A 172 -4.21 0.24 -19.88
N ASP A 173 -4.92 -0.87 -20.10
CA ASP A 173 -6.32 -0.86 -20.51
C ASP A 173 -7.19 -0.09 -19.50
N THR A 174 -6.97 -0.33 -18.20
CA THR A 174 -7.69 0.35 -17.11
C THR A 174 -7.37 1.84 -17.07
N LEU A 175 -6.09 2.22 -17.12
CA LEU A 175 -5.67 3.61 -17.09
C LEU A 175 -6.20 4.39 -18.30
N ASN A 176 -6.14 3.80 -19.50
CA ASN A 176 -6.69 4.39 -20.71
C ASN A 176 -8.21 4.57 -20.61
N MET A 177 -8.94 3.59 -20.08
CA MET A 177 -10.39 3.70 -19.85
C MET A 177 -10.70 4.88 -18.91
N VAL A 178 -9.96 5.03 -17.82
CA VAL A 178 -10.14 6.12 -16.85
C VAL A 178 -9.81 7.47 -17.47
N ILE A 179 -8.68 7.59 -18.19
CA ILE A 179 -8.25 8.84 -18.85
C ILE A 179 -9.26 9.25 -19.93
N ASN A 180 -9.68 8.31 -20.77
CA ASN A 180 -10.66 8.56 -21.85
C ASN A 180 -12.05 8.94 -21.33
N SER A 181 -12.34 8.63 -20.07
CA SER A 181 -13.58 9.08 -19.41
C SER A 181 -13.53 10.57 -18.98
N GLY A 182 -12.41 11.25 -19.17
CA GLY A 182 -12.21 12.64 -18.74
C GLY A 182 -11.78 12.78 -17.28
N PHE A 183 -11.39 11.68 -16.60
CA PHE A 183 -10.89 11.79 -15.22
C PHE A 183 -9.55 12.54 -15.19
N PRO A 184 -9.35 13.52 -14.27
CA PRO A 184 -8.13 14.32 -14.25
C PRO A 184 -6.88 13.47 -13.94
N LYS A 185 -5.90 13.48 -14.83
CA LYS A 185 -4.64 12.74 -14.65
C LYS A 185 -3.90 13.13 -13.37
N SER A 186 -4.00 14.38 -12.95
CA SER A 186 -3.40 14.87 -11.69
C SER A 186 -3.95 14.21 -10.43
N LYS A 187 -5.16 13.64 -10.51
CA LYS A 187 -5.78 12.86 -9.44
C LYS A 187 -5.59 11.35 -9.59
N LEU A 188 -4.92 10.90 -10.65
CA LEU A 188 -4.68 9.48 -10.91
C LEU A 188 -3.27 9.11 -10.42
N HIS A 189 -3.20 8.12 -9.53
CA HIS A 189 -1.97 7.64 -8.94
C HIS A 189 -1.84 6.13 -9.17
N VAL A 190 -0.63 5.65 -9.40
CA VAL A 190 -0.36 4.22 -9.53
C VAL A 190 0.77 3.82 -8.60
N TYR A 191 0.49 2.88 -7.70
CA TYR A 191 1.52 2.24 -6.89
C TYR A 191 2.37 1.34 -7.78
N VAL A 192 3.69 1.45 -7.65
CA VAL A 192 4.65 0.63 -8.39
C VAL A 192 5.51 -0.14 -7.40
N LEU A 193 5.25 -1.43 -7.28
CA LEU A 193 6.10 -2.31 -6.49
C LEU A 193 7.46 -2.48 -7.17
N PHE A 194 8.53 -2.40 -6.39
CA PHE A 194 9.90 -2.64 -6.85
C PHE A 194 10.73 -3.35 -5.79
N ASN A 195 11.88 -3.92 -6.20
CA ASN A 195 12.71 -4.76 -5.35
C ASN A 195 12.01 -6.07 -4.96
N HIS A 196 11.15 -6.61 -5.87
CA HIS A 196 10.44 -7.88 -5.67
C HIS A 196 10.27 -8.63 -6.99
N LYS A 197 11.19 -9.55 -7.29
CA LYS A 197 11.19 -10.36 -8.52
C LYS A 197 11.19 -9.54 -9.82
N ASP A 198 11.59 -8.29 -9.73
CA ASP A 198 11.75 -7.38 -10.87
C ASP A 198 13.21 -6.93 -10.98
N SER A 199 13.62 -6.57 -12.17
CA SER A 199 14.89 -5.90 -12.42
C SER A 199 14.76 -4.38 -12.22
N PRO A 200 15.88 -3.66 -11.99
CA PRO A 200 15.89 -2.20 -11.99
C PRO A 200 15.33 -1.60 -13.29
N GLN A 201 15.53 -2.27 -14.43
CA GLN A 201 15.02 -1.85 -15.74
C GLN A 201 13.51 -1.95 -15.83
N GLU A 202 12.93 -3.07 -15.35
CA GLU A 202 11.46 -3.24 -15.31
C GLU A 202 10.79 -2.21 -14.39
N ALA A 203 11.38 -1.96 -13.21
CA ALA A 203 10.87 -0.94 -12.31
C ALA A 203 10.96 0.47 -12.94
N LEU A 204 12.05 0.77 -13.63
CA LEU A 204 12.24 2.03 -14.34
C LEU A 204 11.22 2.17 -15.48
N TYR A 205 11.05 1.13 -16.29
CA TYR A 205 10.07 1.08 -17.37
C TYR A 205 8.65 1.38 -16.86
N LYS A 206 8.21 0.70 -15.79
CA LYS A 206 6.89 0.95 -15.18
C LYS A 206 6.72 2.43 -14.80
N CYS A 207 7.71 3.00 -14.11
CA CYS A 207 7.66 4.38 -13.67
C CYS A 207 7.68 5.39 -14.83
N GLU A 208 8.51 5.16 -15.86
CA GLU A 208 8.62 6.05 -17.02
C GLU A 208 7.37 5.99 -17.90
N THR A 209 6.81 4.80 -18.11
CA THR A 209 5.55 4.62 -18.83
C THR A 209 4.43 5.44 -18.20
N LEU A 210 4.24 5.31 -16.88
CA LEU A 210 3.24 6.10 -16.15
C LEU A 210 3.51 7.60 -16.24
N TRP A 211 4.76 7.99 -16.05
CA TRP A 211 5.14 9.39 -16.12
C TRP A 211 4.87 10.01 -17.51
N ASN A 212 5.19 9.30 -18.58
CA ASN A 212 4.94 9.74 -19.95
C ASN A 212 3.44 9.84 -20.27
N MET A 213 2.60 9.07 -19.58
CA MET A 213 1.14 9.21 -19.62
C MET A 213 0.63 10.43 -18.83
N GLY A 214 1.49 11.11 -18.07
CA GLY A 214 1.13 12.20 -17.15
C GLY A 214 0.56 11.71 -15.81
N ILE A 215 0.86 10.46 -15.43
CA ILE A 215 0.42 9.84 -14.17
C ILE A 215 1.60 9.81 -13.20
N ILE A 216 1.33 10.10 -11.93
CA ILE A 216 2.33 10.08 -10.88
C ILE A 216 2.56 8.63 -10.40
N PRO A 217 3.77 8.04 -10.62
CA PRO A 217 4.10 6.77 -10.03
C PRO A 217 4.38 6.92 -8.53
N ASN A 218 3.71 6.12 -7.71
CA ASN A 218 3.96 6.00 -6.28
C ASN A 218 4.79 4.75 -6.02
N ILE A 219 6.11 4.89 -5.90
CA ILE A 219 6.99 3.74 -5.70
C ILE A 219 6.83 3.12 -4.32
N GLN A 220 6.72 1.80 -4.29
CA GLN A 220 6.60 0.98 -3.08
C GLN A 220 7.73 -0.04 -3.04
N ARG A 221 8.70 0.18 -2.13
CA ARG A 221 9.80 -0.77 -1.95
C ARG A 221 9.30 -2.00 -1.20
N PHE A 222 9.44 -3.17 -1.80
CA PHE A 222 9.10 -4.43 -1.14
C PHE A 222 9.91 -4.63 0.15
N GLN A 223 9.23 -5.12 1.16
CA GLN A 223 9.77 -5.60 2.42
C GLN A 223 9.18 -6.97 2.71
N PRO A 224 9.98 -8.00 3.02
CA PRO A 224 9.46 -9.27 3.50
C PRO A 224 8.53 -9.08 4.71
N LEU A 225 7.49 -9.92 4.79
CA LEU A 225 6.46 -9.80 5.82
C LEU A 225 6.98 -10.10 7.25
N ASP A 226 8.14 -10.75 7.35
CA ASP A 226 8.84 -11.09 8.59
C ASP A 226 10.03 -10.16 8.89
N CYS A 227 10.21 -9.10 8.13
CA CYS A 227 11.36 -8.22 8.22
C CYS A 227 11.31 -7.38 9.50
N LEU A 228 12.28 -7.58 10.40
CA LEU A 228 12.43 -6.81 11.64
C LEU A 228 13.30 -5.55 11.50
N VAL A 229 13.94 -5.35 10.34
CA VAL A 229 14.78 -4.18 10.07
C VAL A 229 14.34 -3.56 8.73
N LYS A 230 13.81 -2.33 8.80
CA LYS A 230 13.34 -1.60 7.61
C LYS A 230 14.46 -1.44 6.58
N ASN A 231 14.12 -1.68 5.31
CA ASN A 231 15.03 -1.52 4.16
C ASN A 231 16.27 -2.44 4.15
N LYS A 232 16.27 -3.50 4.95
CA LYS A 232 17.38 -4.48 4.95
C LYS A 232 17.35 -5.39 3.73
N TYR A 233 16.13 -5.77 3.28
CA TYR A 233 15.97 -6.68 2.15
C TYR A 233 16.39 -6.04 0.82
N ILE A 234 17.14 -6.82 0.04
CA ILE A 234 17.56 -6.48 -1.33
C ILE A 234 17.34 -7.73 -2.17
N ASP A 235 16.49 -7.63 -3.20
CA ASP A 235 16.30 -8.69 -4.17
C ASP A 235 17.59 -8.93 -4.98
N LYS A 236 17.79 -10.17 -5.46
CA LYS A 236 19.00 -10.58 -6.17
C LYS A 236 19.33 -9.78 -7.43
N ALA A 237 18.32 -9.18 -8.06
CA ALA A 237 18.49 -8.33 -9.25
C ALA A 237 18.90 -6.89 -8.90
N TRP A 238 18.85 -6.52 -7.62
CA TRP A 238 19.11 -5.18 -7.13
C TRP A 238 20.41 -5.11 -6.31
N ASN A 239 20.96 -3.92 -6.19
CA ASN A 239 21.98 -3.62 -5.20
C ASN A 239 21.58 -2.41 -4.35
N ARG A 240 22.27 -2.22 -3.22
CA ARG A 240 21.95 -1.16 -2.26
C ARG A 240 21.99 0.25 -2.90
N GLN A 241 22.97 0.49 -3.77
CA GLN A 241 23.15 1.78 -4.41
C GLN A 241 21.99 2.07 -5.37
N PHE A 242 21.63 1.11 -6.23
CA PHE A 242 20.49 1.25 -7.16
C PHE A 242 19.18 1.46 -6.43
N LEU A 243 18.92 0.73 -5.34
CA LEU A 243 17.71 0.93 -4.54
C LEU A 243 17.64 2.33 -3.94
N SER A 244 18.76 2.81 -3.40
CA SER A 244 18.83 4.16 -2.84
C SER A 244 18.58 5.22 -3.89
N ASP A 245 19.26 5.12 -5.02
CA ASP A 245 19.20 6.11 -6.09
C ASP A 245 17.85 6.10 -6.80
N PHE A 246 17.29 4.92 -7.07
CA PHE A 246 15.95 4.76 -7.63
C PHE A 246 14.89 5.39 -6.72
N THR A 247 14.94 5.05 -5.43
CA THR A 247 14.02 5.63 -4.44
C THR A 247 14.14 7.14 -4.38
N LEU A 248 15.35 7.65 -4.35
CA LEU A 248 15.61 9.08 -4.27
C LEU A 248 15.14 9.83 -5.54
N TYR A 249 15.41 9.26 -6.71
CA TYR A 249 15.00 9.84 -7.99
C TYR A 249 13.48 9.95 -8.08
N TRP A 250 12.77 8.86 -7.88
CA TRP A 250 11.32 8.83 -8.05
C TRP A 250 10.55 9.54 -6.93
N SER A 251 11.03 9.52 -5.69
CA SER A 251 10.41 10.28 -4.60
C SER A 251 10.64 11.80 -4.70
N ARG A 252 11.67 12.23 -5.42
CA ARG A 252 12.06 13.65 -5.58
C ARG A 252 11.97 14.19 -7.00
N ARG A 253 11.33 13.47 -7.90
CA ARG A 253 11.22 13.86 -9.32
C ARG A 253 10.60 15.25 -9.53
N TYR A 254 9.84 15.74 -8.57
CA TYR A 254 9.20 17.06 -8.62
C TYR A 254 10.12 18.23 -8.20
N LEU A 255 11.31 17.94 -7.73
CA LEU A 255 12.26 19.02 -7.41
C LEU A 255 12.70 19.74 -8.68
N PRO A 256 12.86 21.07 -8.63
CA PRO A 256 13.32 21.86 -9.77
C PRO A 256 14.61 21.30 -10.36
N LEU A 257 14.69 21.28 -11.69
CA LEU A 257 15.86 20.84 -12.44
C LEU A 257 17.00 21.81 -12.17
N GLY A 258 18.17 21.32 -11.81
CA GLY A 258 19.36 22.17 -11.72
C GLY A 258 20.33 21.85 -10.60
N THR A 259 20.05 20.90 -9.73
CA THR A 259 21.06 20.47 -8.76
C THR A 259 21.92 19.35 -9.35
N ASP A 260 23.25 19.37 -9.10
CA ASP A 260 24.20 18.32 -9.52
C ASP A 260 23.74 16.91 -9.13
N ARG A 261 23.02 16.82 -8.01
CA ARG A 261 22.45 15.56 -7.52
C ARG A 261 21.37 15.01 -8.45
N VAL A 262 20.49 15.86 -8.98
CA VAL A 262 19.44 15.44 -9.93
C VAL A 262 20.07 14.99 -11.25
N LEU A 263 21.08 15.70 -11.72
CA LEU A 263 21.83 15.33 -12.91
C LEU A 263 22.55 13.99 -12.75
N ARG A 264 23.16 13.76 -11.57
CA ARG A 264 23.78 12.46 -11.24
C ARG A 264 22.77 11.33 -11.25
N LEU A 265 21.59 11.52 -10.63
CA LEU A 265 20.55 10.51 -10.59
C LEU A 265 19.97 10.21 -11.98
N ARG A 266 19.86 11.22 -12.85
CA ARG A 266 19.48 11.01 -14.26
C ARG A 266 20.49 10.14 -15.00
N ARG A 267 21.78 10.46 -14.91
CA ARG A 267 22.86 9.64 -15.52
C ARG A 267 22.80 8.19 -15.03
N LEU A 268 22.47 8.00 -13.76
CA LEU A 268 22.32 6.64 -13.20
C LEU A 268 21.09 5.92 -13.79
N MET A 269 19.95 6.61 -13.94
CA MET A 269 18.79 6.04 -14.61
C MET A 269 19.09 5.70 -16.07
N ASP A 270 19.85 6.55 -16.78
CA ASP A 270 20.34 6.27 -18.13
C ASP A 270 21.27 5.04 -18.16
N SER A 271 22.13 4.89 -17.15
CA SER A 271 22.98 3.69 -17.01
C SER A 271 22.17 2.43 -16.77
N ILE A 272 21.10 2.48 -15.94
CA ILE A 272 20.19 1.35 -15.73
C ILE A 272 19.47 1.00 -17.04
N ARG A 273 18.98 2.01 -17.77
CA ARG A 273 18.25 1.83 -19.04
C ARG A 273 19.13 1.15 -20.09
N ASN A 274 20.40 1.56 -20.16
CA ASN A 274 21.35 1.06 -21.17
C ASN A 274 22.10 -0.22 -20.74
N SER A 275 21.95 -0.68 -19.50
CA SER A 275 22.58 -1.93 -19.05
C SER A 275 21.83 -3.15 -19.58
N ASN A 276 22.58 -4.09 -20.21
CA ASN A 276 22.02 -5.35 -20.66
C ASN A 276 21.68 -6.24 -19.44
N PRO A 277 20.42 -6.70 -19.29
CA PRO A 277 20.05 -7.59 -18.18
C PRO A 277 20.83 -8.91 -18.13
N LEU A 278 21.43 -9.32 -19.26
CA LEU A 278 22.14 -10.60 -19.39
C LEU A 278 23.62 -10.54 -18.99
N GLU A 279 24.21 -9.37 -18.82
CA GLU A 279 25.64 -9.21 -18.50
C GLU A 279 25.99 -9.24 -17.01
N ARG A 280 25.04 -9.51 -16.11
CA ARG A 280 25.25 -9.53 -14.65
C ARG A 280 25.14 -10.93 -14.03
N LYS A 281 25.60 -11.94 -14.78
CA LYS A 281 25.86 -13.27 -14.22
C LYS A 281 27.38 -13.46 -14.10
N GLU A 282 27.99 -12.80 -13.12
CA GLU A 282 29.25 -13.21 -12.51
C GLU A 282 29.27 -12.74 -11.04
#